data_d3fe0d45ed9be0a0abda680e7a2a1b2c
#
_entry.id   d3fe0d45ed9be0a0abda680e7a2a1b2c
#
_cell.length_a   1.000
_cell.length_b   1.000
_cell.length_c   1.000
_cell.angle_alpha   90.00
_cell.angle_beta   90.00
_cell.angle_gamma   90.00
#
_symmetry.space_group_name_H-M   'P 1'
#
loop_
_entity.id
_entity.type
_entity.pdbx_description
1 polymer ?
#
loop_
_entity_poly.entity_id
_entity_poly.type
_entity_poly.pdbx_seq_one_letter_code
_entity_poly.pdbx_strand_id
1 'polypeptide(L)'
;MRSITAILSVFVLLLVCFSASGAAVENTNPVLNFEVISSDWAPFALPVYGDVRQGETDYYTYYVPSGATTLEVSLTWDVSNGDALRLLVHPPTGASSSFGDGMDGTINGKIAVRTSIPVTMTASNWRFDVIGLTVDDVTSYTLKINSY
;
A
#
# COMPACT_ATOMS: atom_id res chain seq x y z
N MET A 1 51.55 -56.10 -48.89
CA MET A 1 50.68 -54.95 -48.98
C MET A 1 49.53 -55.18 -48.00
N ARG A 2 49.48 -54.48 -46.94
CA ARG A 2 48.47 -54.66 -45.88
C ARG A 2 47.60 -53.39 -45.82
N SER A 3 46.33 -53.52 -46.15
CA SER A 3 45.32 -52.47 -45.96
C SER A 3 44.96 -52.34 -44.55
N ILE A 4 45.04 -51.10 -44.01
CA ILE A 4 44.57 -50.73 -42.66
C ILE A 4 43.21 -50.05 -42.85
N THR A 5 42.18 -50.76 -42.43
CA THR A 5 40.83 -50.24 -42.42
C THR A 5 40.63 -49.39 -41.11
N ALA A 6 40.50 -48.10 -41.26
CA ALA A 6 40.22 -47.23 -40.14
C ALA A 6 38.70 -47.28 -39.81
N ILE A 7 38.35 -47.72 -38.60
CA ILE A 7 37.00 -47.73 -38.09
C ILE A 7 36.77 -46.36 -37.44
N LEU A 8 35.93 -45.54 -38.06
CA LEU A 8 35.52 -44.26 -37.56
C LEU A 8 34.34 -44.48 -36.59
N SER A 9 34.62 -44.47 -35.29
CA SER A 9 33.59 -44.49 -34.24
C SER A 9 32.99 -43.11 -34.11
N VAL A 10 31.74 -42.94 -34.60
CA VAL A 10 30.93 -41.75 -34.37
C VAL A 10 30.31 -41.85 -32.98
N PHE A 11 30.84 -41.09 -32.04
CA PHE A 11 30.27 -40.93 -30.70
C PHE A 11 29.19 -39.86 -30.79
N VAL A 12 27.90 -40.28 -30.92
CA VAL A 12 26.75 -39.37 -30.83
C VAL A 12 26.53 -39.05 -29.35
N LEU A 13 27.03 -37.90 -28.95
CA LEU A 13 26.76 -37.34 -27.61
C LEU A 13 25.33 -36.77 -27.60
N LEU A 14 24.38 -37.52 -27.02
CA LEU A 14 23.01 -37.08 -26.82
C LEU A 14 22.99 -36.07 -25.66
N LEU A 15 23.05 -34.77 -25.99
CA LEU A 15 22.91 -33.69 -25.02
C LEU A 15 21.44 -33.55 -24.65
N VAL A 16 21.01 -34.20 -23.59
CA VAL A 16 19.67 -34.02 -23.02
C VAL A 16 19.65 -32.67 -22.28
N CYS A 17 19.17 -31.61 -22.95
CA CYS A 17 18.87 -30.36 -22.32
C CYS A 17 17.65 -30.53 -21.39
N PHE A 18 17.85 -30.71 -20.10
CA PHE A 18 16.80 -30.52 -19.09
C PHE A 18 16.49 -29.04 -19.03
N SER A 19 15.46 -28.61 -19.75
CA SER A 19 14.84 -27.31 -19.50
C SER A 19 14.09 -27.40 -18.16
N ALA A 20 14.74 -26.98 -17.12
CA ALA A 20 14.04 -26.68 -15.85
C ALA A 20 13.13 -25.49 -16.12
N SER A 21 11.86 -25.75 -16.42
CA SER A 21 10.82 -24.75 -16.38
C SER A 21 10.63 -24.35 -14.91
N GLY A 22 11.44 -23.43 -14.45
CA GLY A 22 11.18 -22.72 -13.22
C GLY A 22 9.90 -21.94 -13.44
N ALA A 23 8.77 -22.44 -12.91
CA ALA A 23 7.58 -21.63 -12.76
C ALA A 23 7.99 -20.45 -11.90
N ALA A 24 8.13 -19.27 -12.52
CA ALA A 24 8.21 -18.02 -11.78
C ALA A 24 6.93 -17.96 -10.96
N VAL A 25 7.06 -18.07 -9.65
CA VAL A 25 5.97 -17.71 -8.74
C VAL A 25 5.78 -16.22 -8.96
N GLU A 26 4.80 -15.85 -9.78
CA GLU A 26 4.34 -14.48 -9.85
C GLU A 26 3.88 -14.12 -8.43
N ASN A 27 4.67 -13.29 -7.79
CA ASN A 27 4.31 -12.69 -6.51
C ASN A 27 3.24 -11.63 -6.80
N THR A 28 2.01 -12.09 -7.05
CA THR A 28 0.84 -11.25 -7.27
C THR A 28 0.40 -10.68 -5.93
N ASN A 29 1.20 -9.77 -5.37
CA ASN A 29 0.70 -8.91 -4.31
C ASN A 29 -0.49 -8.14 -4.90
N PRO A 30 -1.67 -8.21 -4.29
CA PRO A 30 -2.82 -7.50 -4.79
C PRO A 30 -2.51 -5.99 -4.85
N VAL A 31 -2.67 -5.41 -6.03
CA VAL A 31 -2.59 -3.96 -6.19
C VAL A 31 -3.85 -3.38 -5.56
N LEU A 32 -3.70 -2.69 -4.44
CA LEU A 32 -4.80 -1.99 -3.79
C LEU A 32 -5.05 -0.67 -4.52
N ASN A 33 -6.27 -0.51 -5.00
CA ASN A 33 -6.71 0.73 -5.61
C ASN A 33 -7.43 1.57 -4.56
N PHE A 34 -6.86 2.72 -4.22
CA PHE A 34 -7.48 3.68 -3.33
C PHE A 34 -8.29 4.69 -4.16
N GLU A 35 -9.51 4.93 -3.72
CA GLU A 35 -10.38 5.99 -4.21
C GLU A 35 -10.32 7.16 -3.23
N VAL A 36 -10.04 8.36 -3.74
CA VAL A 36 -10.16 9.60 -2.95
C VAL A 36 -11.63 10.00 -2.95
N ILE A 37 -12.19 10.19 -1.76
CA ILE A 37 -13.62 10.46 -1.58
C ILE A 37 -13.81 11.95 -1.32
N SER A 38 -14.91 12.50 -1.83
CA SER A 38 -15.25 13.91 -1.63
C SER A 38 -15.45 14.28 -0.16
N SER A 39 -15.24 15.54 0.14
CA SER A 39 -15.07 16.12 1.47
C SER A 39 -16.22 15.92 2.48
N ASP A 40 -17.43 15.60 2.03
CA ASP A 40 -18.59 15.50 2.93
C ASP A 40 -18.73 14.13 3.61
N TRP A 41 -17.93 13.18 3.19
CA TRP A 41 -17.97 11.83 3.73
C TRP A 41 -16.94 11.61 4.85
N ALA A 42 -17.32 10.89 5.90
CA ALA A 42 -16.43 10.44 6.96
C ALA A 42 -16.84 9.03 7.42
N PRO A 43 -15.88 8.13 7.71
CA PRO A 43 -16.18 6.81 8.21
C PRO A 43 -16.92 6.88 9.56
N PHE A 44 -17.86 5.96 9.75
CA PHE A 44 -18.50 5.77 11.04
C PHE A 44 -17.54 4.98 11.95
N ALA A 45 -16.58 5.67 12.53
CA ALA A 45 -15.56 5.10 13.37
C ALA A 45 -15.28 5.98 14.59
N LEU A 46 -14.72 5.38 15.64
CA LEU A 46 -14.23 6.15 16.77
C LEU A 46 -13.04 7.02 16.33
N PRO A 47 -13.05 8.32 16.66
CA PRO A 47 -11.96 9.21 16.29
C PRO A 47 -10.73 8.94 17.16
N VAL A 48 -9.57 9.03 16.54
CA VAL A 48 -8.27 9.16 17.20
C VAL A 48 -7.83 10.60 17.02
N TYR A 49 -7.45 11.25 18.11
CA TYR A 49 -6.96 12.63 18.12
C TYR A 49 -5.44 12.62 18.25
N GLY A 50 -4.77 13.50 17.54
CA GLY A 50 -3.32 13.68 17.60
C GLY A 50 -2.94 15.13 17.31
N ASP A 51 -1.69 15.44 17.62
CA ASP A 51 -1.06 16.73 17.37
C ASP A 51 0.27 16.47 16.66
N VAL A 52 0.56 17.20 15.58
CA VAL A 52 1.78 17.02 14.82
C VAL A 52 2.44 18.37 14.50
N ARG A 53 3.79 18.39 14.51
CA ARG A 53 4.62 19.52 14.10
C ARG A 53 5.17 19.31 12.70
N GLN A 54 5.73 20.36 12.14
CA GLN A 54 6.41 20.26 10.85
C GLN A 54 7.54 19.23 10.88
N GLY A 55 7.50 18.28 9.93
CA GLY A 55 8.46 17.19 9.81
C GLY A 55 8.27 16.05 10.80
N GLU A 56 7.32 16.15 11.71
CA GLU A 56 6.93 15.09 12.63
C GLU A 56 6.03 14.06 11.94
N THR A 57 6.05 12.84 12.44
CA THR A 57 5.23 11.74 11.93
C THR A 57 4.65 10.96 13.10
N ASP A 58 3.33 10.87 13.13
CA ASP A 58 2.60 10.01 14.05
C ASP A 58 2.25 8.69 13.37
N TYR A 59 2.36 7.59 14.12
CA TYR A 59 2.18 6.24 13.62
C TYR A 59 0.98 5.57 14.31
N TYR A 60 0.07 5.03 13.49
CA TYR A 60 -1.10 4.31 13.95
C TYR A 60 -1.15 2.91 13.36
N THR A 61 -1.61 1.97 14.15
CA THR A 61 -1.87 0.61 13.69
C THR A 61 -3.35 0.30 13.85
N TYR A 62 -3.95 -0.22 12.80
CA TYR A 62 -5.36 -0.63 12.80
C TYR A 62 -5.47 -2.08 12.34
N TYR A 63 -6.18 -2.88 13.14
CA TYR A 63 -6.43 -4.27 12.81
C TYR A 63 -7.65 -4.40 11.90
N VAL A 64 -7.44 -4.92 10.71
CA VAL A 64 -8.48 -5.25 9.74
C VAL A 64 -8.82 -6.73 9.91
N PRO A 65 -10.07 -7.08 10.30
CA PRO A 65 -10.47 -8.46 10.50
C PRO A 65 -10.58 -9.22 9.16
N SER A 66 -10.52 -10.55 9.22
CA SER A 66 -10.80 -11.39 8.05
C SER A 66 -12.25 -11.20 7.61
N GLY A 67 -12.47 -11.15 6.31
CA GLY A 67 -13.81 -10.97 5.73
C GLY A 67 -14.23 -9.50 5.57
N ALA A 68 -13.45 -8.54 6.06
CA ALA A 68 -13.66 -7.15 5.69
C ALA A 68 -13.42 -6.98 4.19
N THR A 69 -14.32 -6.27 3.53
CA THR A 69 -14.27 -6.01 2.08
C THR A 69 -13.89 -4.60 1.73
N THR A 70 -13.96 -3.70 2.70
CA THR A 70 -13.73 -2.27 2.52
C THR A 70 -12.94 -1.70 3.70
N LEU A 71 -11.98 -0.85 3.40
CA LEU A 71 -11.28 -0.01 4.37
C LEU A 71 -11.51 1.44 4.00
N GLU A 72 -11.87 2.25 4.99
CA GLU A 72 -12.12 3.67 4.87
C GLU A 72 -11.31 4.44 5.88
N VAL A 73 -10.68 5.52 5.44
CA VAL A 73 -9.84 6.38 6.29
C VAL A 73 -10.18 7.83 6.03
N SER A 74 -10.28 8.61 7.10
CA SER A 74 -10.44 10.05 7.02
C SER A 74 -9.50 10.73 8.01
N LEU A 75 -8.74 11.71 7.53
CA LEU A 75 -7.90 12.61 8.32
C LEU A 75 -8.44 14.03 8.15
N THR A 76 -8.67 14.75 9.26
CA THR A 76 -9.20 16.11 9.24
C THR A 76 -8.41 17.01 10.19
N TRP A 77 -8.15 18.25 9.78
CA TRP A 77 -7.48 19.28 10.57
C TRP A 77 -7.96 20.68 10.18
N ASP A 78 -7.60 21.70 10.94
CA ASP A 78 -7.89 23.10 10.61
C ASP A 78 -6.80 23.64 9.65
N VAL A 79 -7.23 24.22 8.54
CA VAL A 79 -6.34 24.84 7.53
C VAL A 79 -6.26 26.36 7.66
N SER A 80 -6.86 26.96 8.69
CA SER A 80 -6.91 28.41 8.85
C SER A 80 -5.52 29.06 8.90
N ASN A 81 -4.50 28.33 9.36
CA ASN A 81 -3.10 28.76 9.43
C ASN A 81 -2.28 28.36 8.20
N GLY A 82 -2.90 27.77 7.18
CA GLY A 82 -2.19 27.23 6.01
C GLY A 82 -1.49 25.90 6.27
N ASP A 83 -1.84 25.22 7.37
CA ASP A 83 -1.26 23.93 7.71
C ASP A 83 -1.62 22.84 6.71
N ALA A 84 -0.65 22.02 6.37
CA ALA A 84 -0.79 20.91 5.44
C ALA A 84 -0.27 19.61 6.04
N LEU A 85 -1.13 18.59 6.06
CA LEU A 85 -0.80 17.25 6.49
C LEU A 85 -0.79 16.27 5.31
N ARG A 86 -0.13 15.14 5.51
CA ARG A 86 -0.11 14.00 4.59
C ARG A 86 -0.50 12.73 5.32
N LEU A 87 -1.28 11.89 4.66
CA LEU A 87 -1.60 10.56 5.12
C LEU A 87 -0.85 9.53 4.26
N LEU A 88 -0.08 8.63 4.91
CA LEU A 88 0.40 7.42 4.25
C LEU A 88 -0.37 6.22 4.77
N VAL A 89 -0.73 5.34 3.87
CA VAL A 89 -1.39 4.07 4.17
C VAL A 89 -0.48 2.93 3.76
N HIS A 90 -0.13 2.10 4.73
CA HIS A 90 0.75 0.95 4.56
C HIS A 90 -0.07 -0.33 4.75
N PRO A 91 -0.44 -1.01 3.66
CA PRO A 91 -1.07 -2.32 3.76
C PRO A 91 -0.08 -3.35 4.30
N PRO A 92 -0.54 -4.49 4.83
CA PRO A 92 0.34 -5.55 5.34
C PRO A 92 1.22 -6.16 4.25
N THR A 93 0.77 -6.07 3.00
CA THR A 93 1.50 -6.49 1.80
C THR A 93 1.26 -5.49 0.67
N GLY A 94 2.26 -5.28 -0.18
CA GLY A 94 2.18 -4.36 -1.30
C GLY A 94 2.82 -3.00 -1.02
N ALA A 95 2.58 -2.06 -1.93
CA ALA A 95 3.15 -0.72 -1.85
C ALA A 95 2.30 0.20 -0.95
N SER A 96 2.97 1.10 -0.26
CA SER A 96 2.33 2.18 0.49
C SER A 96 1.76 3.23 -0.46
N SER A 97 0.64 3.82 -0.06
CA SER A 97 -0.01 4.91 -0.79
C SER A 97 0.05 6.21 0.00
N SER A 98 0.20 7.33 -0.69
CA SER A 98 0.37 8.66 -0.09
C SER A 98 -0.75 9.60 -0.56
N PHE A 99 -1.38 10.29 0.38
CA PHE A 99 -2.49 11.19 0.13
C PHE A 99 -2.24 12.56 0.76
N GLY A 100 -2.55 13.61 0.02
CA GLY A 100 -2.49 15.00 0.46
C GLY A 100 -3.85 15.69 0.32
N ASP A 101 -4.01 16.81 1.00
CA ASP A 101 -5.14 17.70 0.81
C ASP A 101 -5.19 18.20 -0.63
N GLY A 102 -6.38 18.39 -1.16
CA GLY A 102 -6.57 18.81 -2.54
C GLY A 102 -6.57 17.70 -3.59
N MET A 103 -6.31 16.45 -3.23
CA MET A 103 -6.43 15.33 -4.20
C MET A 103 -7.87 15.05 -4.64
N ASP A 104 -8.86 15.50 -3.87
CA ASP A 104 -10.29 15.53 -4.26
C ASP A 104 -10.68 16.80 -5.04
N GLY A 105 -9.74 17.69 -5.30
CA GLY A 105 -9.93 18.99 -5.96
C GLY A 105 -10.21 20.15 -5.01
N THR A 106 -10.22 19.93 -3.69
CA THR A 106 -10.54 20.95 -2.68
C THR A 106 -9.51 20.95 -1.55
N ILE A 107 -8.93 22.10 -1.26
CA ILE A 107 -8.05 22.29 -0.09
C ILE A 107 -8.93 22.73 1.08
N ASN A 108 -9.19 21.82 2.00
CA ASN A 108 -10.15 22.04 3.09
C ASN A 108 -9.74 21.39 4.42
N GLY A 109 -8.50 20.94 4.55
CA GLY A 109 -8.03 20.25 5.75
C GLY A 109 -8.59 18.84 5.89
N LYS A 110 -8.87 18.18 4.78
CA LYS A 110 -9.42 16.84 4.81
C LYS A 110 -8.82 15.94 3.75
N ILE A 111 -8.47 14.74 4.16
CA ILE A 111 -8.13 13.61 3.31
C ILE A 111 -9.12 12.50 3.61
N ALA A 112 -9.85 12.01 2.62
CA ALA A 112 -10.74 10.88 2.76
C ALA A 112 -10.45 9.87 1.64
N VAL A 113 -10.20 8.62 2.02
CA VAL A 113 -9.84 7.55 1.08
C VAL A 113 -10.57 6.26 1.42
N ARG A 114 -10.88 5.50 0.38
CA ARG A 114 -11.48 4.17 0.46
C ARG A 114 -10.70 3.21 -0.42
N THR A 115 -10.60 1.96 0.01
CA THR A 115 -10.12 0.87 -0.84
C THR A 115 -10.92 -0.39 -0.62
N SER A 116 -11.07 -1.19 -1.67
CA SER A 116 -11.59 -2.55 -1.57
C SER A 116 -10.48 -3.47 -1.06
N ILE A 117 -10.82 -4.29 -0.06
CA ILE A 117 -9.91 -5.30 0.48
C ILE A 117 -10.15 -6.59 -0.29
N PRO A 118 -9.13 -7.19 -0.92
CA PRO A 118 -9.28 -8.47 -1.60
C PRO A 118 -9.73 -9.57 -0.63
N VAL A 119 -10.67 -10.41 -1.04
CA VAL A 119 -11.19 -11.53 -0.23
C VAL A 119 -10.11 -12.54 0.16
N THR A 120 -8.98 -12.53 -0.54
CA THR A 120 -7.81 -13.37 -0.23
C THR A 120 -6.94 -12.81 0.88
N MET A 121 -7.19 -11.55 1.29
CA MET A 121 -6.42 -10.92 2.36
C MET A 121 -6.90 -11.47 3.71
N THR A 122 -5.97 -12.05 4.46
CA THR A 122 -6.23 -12.52 5.82
C THR A 122 -6.26 -11.33 6.79
N ALA A 123 -6.82 -11.57 7.98
CA ALA A 123 -6.78 -10.59 9.07
C ALA A 123 -5.35 -10.08 9.31
N SER A 124 -5.18 -8.77 9.40
CA SER A 124 -3.84 -8.16 9.44
C SER A 124 -3.85 -6.75 10.01
N ASN A 125 -2.69 -6.33 10.48
CA ASN A 125 -2.46 -4.96 10.90
C ASN A 125 -2.04 -4.08 9.71
N TRP A 126 -2.71 -2.95 9.56
CA TRP A 126 -2.36 -1.88 8.66
C TRP A 126 -1.71 -0.74 9.45
N ARG A 127 -0.74 -0.06 8.85
CA ARG A 127 -0.14 1.12 9.45
C ARG A 127 -0.56 2.38 8.69
N PHE A 128 -0.79 3.45 9.45
CA PHE A 128 -1.14 4.77 8.96
C PHE A 128 -0.19 5.77 9.57
N ASP A 129 0.43 6.59 8.72
CA ASP A 129 1.35 7.63 9.16
C ASP A 129 0.71 8.99 8.85
N VAL A 130 0.63 9.86 9.85
CA VAL A 130 0.21 11.25 9.71
C VAL A 130 1.44 12.12 9.79
N ILE A 131 1.72 12.89 8.74
CA ILE A 131 2.95 13.67 8.58
C ILE A 131 2.61 15.15 8.50
N GLY A 132 3.24 15.97 9.34
CA GLY A 132 3.22 17.43 9.23
C GLY A 132 4.12 17.90 8.09
N LEU A 133 3.52 18.37 6.98
CA LEU A 133 4.30 18.87 5.83
C LEU A 133 4.65 20.35 5.97
N THR A 134 3.62 21.17 6.21
CA THR A 134 3.72 22.57 6.52
C THR A 134 2.87 22.82 7.74
N VAL A 135 3.51 23.12 8.86
CA VAL A 135 2.84 23.33 10.15
C VAL A 135 3.57 24.47 10.83
N ASP A 136 2.84 25.54 11.20
CA ASP A 136 3.45 26.75 11.75
C ASP A 136 4.02 26.49 13.15
N ASP A 137 3.26 25.86 14.04
CA ASP A 137 3.73 25.43 15.37
C ASP A 137 3.31 23.98 15.64
N VAL A 138 2.03 23.76 15.88
CA VAL A 138 1.43 22.45 16.09
C VAL A 138 0.02 22.43 15.49
N THR A 139 -0.31 21.36 14.78
CA THR A 139 -1.65 21.16 14.23
C THR A 139 -2.30 19.95 14.87
N SER A 140 -3.46 20.18 15.47
CA SER A 140 -4.34 19.11 15.97
C SER A 140 -5.13 18.52 14.82
N TYR A 141 -5.27 17.20 14.82
CA TYR A 141 -6.02 16.49 13.79
C TYR A 141 -6.90 15.38 14.37
N THR A 142 -7.81 14.91 13.56
CA THR A 142 -8.67 13.76 13.84
C THR A 142 -8.49 12.72 12.76
N LEU A 143 -8.10 11.51 13.14
CA LEU A 143 -8.00 10.34 12.28
C LEU A 143 -9.16 9.39 12.60
N LYS A 144 -9.87 8.93 11.57
CA LYS A 144 -10.88 7.89 11.66
C LYS A 144 -10.57 6.78 10.68
N ILE A 145 -10.62 5.53 11.14
CA ILE A 145 -10.37 4.35 10.33
C ILE A 145 -11.51 3.36 10.58
N ASN A 146 -12.07 2.81 9.52
CA ASN A 146 -13.13 1.80 9.59
C ASN A 146 -12.91 0.71 8.54
N SER A 147 -13.27 -0.52 8.88
CA SER A 147 -13.29 -1.65 7.95
C SER A 147 -14.56 -2.49 8.16
N TYR A 148 -15.19 -2.92 7.07
CA TYR A 148 -16.43 -3.72 7.11
C TYR A 148 -16.57 -4.65 5.91
#